data_ead9a09435f1f01f286d7488d939b154
#
_entry.id   ead9a09435f1f01f286d7488d939b154
#
_cell.length_a   1.000
_cell.length_b   1.000
_cell.length_c   1.000
_cell.angle_alpha   90.00
_cell.angle_beta   90.00
_cell.angle_gamma   90.00
#
_symmetry.space_group_name_H-M   'P 1'
#
loop_
_entity.id
_entity.type
_entity.pdbx_description
1 polymer ?
#
loop_
_entity_poly.entity_id
_entity_poly.type
_entity_poly.pdbx_seq_one_letter_code
_entity_poly.pdbx_strand_id
1 'polypeptide(L)'
;MSGLTNIYNNNVKNMPSDEVYKSFNDFIFSNDTKILGKLLHRYDFFSQTRHIPGDIVEVGVFKGSGIATFSKFVDIYCPNSNKQIIGFDIFDPEKSQKILEKDASNDKTQMNNVYSRVSNEDRTIEAVNEKLDNMCLNKKYKLIEGDVENTLPQFLIENPGFRISMLYIDVDIERPTYNALKYLWDRVLPGGVIVFDEYEYHKFSESCGVETFFKERQLKFNLKSTNWMAPTAYLVKESL
;
A
#
# COMPACT_ATOMS: atom_id res chain seq x y z
N MET A 1 -27.84 5.14 8.80
CA MET A 1 -27.32 5.10 10.18
C MET A 1 -27.10 3.68 10.73
N SER A 2 -27.63 2.60 10.12
CA SER A 2 -27.49 1.23 10.64
C SER A 2 -26.12 0.56 10.42
N GLY A 3 -25.34 0.98 9.42
CA GLY A 3 -24.05 0.36 9.10
C GLY A 3 -22.92 0.67 10.10
N LEU A 4 -22.78 1.92 10.51
CA LEU A 4 -21.75 2.36 11.46
C LEU A 4 -21.93 1.74 12.85
N THR A 5 -23.19 1.55 13.28
CA THR A 5 -23.50 0.94 14.57
C THR A 5 -23.10 -0.54 14.62
N ASN A 6 -23.21 -1.25 13.48
CA ASN A 6 -22.83 -2.66 13.42
C ASN A 6 -21.31 -2.87 13.42
N ILE A 7 -20.55 -2.02 12.70
CA ILE A 7 -19.08 -2.07 12.70
C ILE A 7 -18.55 -1.79 14.10
N TYR A 8 -19.06 -0.75 14.77
CA TYR A 8 -18.66 -0.39 16.13
C TYR A 8 -19.00 -1.52 17.12
N ASN A 9 -20.18 -2.10 17.06
CA ASN A 9 -20.60 -3.16 17.96
C ASN A 9 -19.85 -4.48 17.74
N ASN A 10 -19.47 -4.82 16.50
CA ASN A 10 -18.71 -6.03 16.21
C ASN A 10 -17.26 -5.93 16.69
N ASN A 11 -16.63 -4.77 16.52
CA ASN A 11 -15.24 -4.56 16.97
C ASN A 11 -15.13 -4.48 18.49
N VAL A 12 -16.10 -3.91 19.17
CA VAL A 12 -16.14 -3.82 20.64
C VAL A 12 -16.37 -5.19 21.29
N LYS A 13 -16.93 -6.18 20.56
CA LYS A 13 -17.10 -7.55 21.08
C LYS A 13 -15.82 -8.36 21.19
N ASN A 14 -14.79 -8.01 20.44
CA ASN A 14 -13.56 -8.82 20.31
C ASN A 14 -12.37 -8.24 21.07
N MET A 15 -12.47 -7.00 21.59
CA MET A 15 -11.43 -6.38 22.40
C MET A 15 -12.06 -5.55 23.51
N PRO A 16 -11.63 -5.71 24.77
CA PRO A 16 -12.07 -4.81 25.84
C PRO A 16 -11.80 -3.36 25.43
N SER A 17 -12.82 -2.51 25.57
CA SER A 17 -12.72 -1.08 25.21
C SER A 17 -11.55 -0.39 25.91
N ASP A 18 -11.24 -0.81 27.14
CA ASP A 18 -10.15 -0.28 27.95
C ASP A 18 -8.77 -0.58 27.34
N GLU A 19 -8.55 -1.76 26.76
CA GLU A 19 -7.29 -2.12 26.10
C GLU A 19 -7.06 -1.32 24.81
N VAL A 20 -8.12 -1.15 24.00
CA VAL A 20 -8.05 -0.32 22.79
C VAL A 20 -7.76 1.13 23.16
N TYR A 21 -8.45 1.67 24.16
CA TYR A 21 -8.26 3.04 24.62
C TYR A 21 -6.86 3.24 25.22
N LYS A 22 -6.38 2.28 26.00
CA LYS A 22 -4.99 2.30 26.54
C LYS A 22 -3.98 2.31 25.42
N SER A 23 -4.09 1.40 24.45
CA SER A 23 -3.18 1.30 23.30
C SER A 23 -3.17 2.58 22.47
N PHE A 24 -4.33 3.20 22.26
CA PHE A 24 -4.43 4.50 21.59
C PHE A 24 -3.73 5.62 22.37
N ASN A 25 -3.94 5.70 23.69
CA ASN A 25 -3.26 6.69 24.51
C ASN A 25 -1.73 6.46 24.53
N ASP A 26 -1.29 5.22 24.72
CA ASP A 26 0.14 4.87 24.70
C ASP A 26 0.79 5.29 23.37
N PHE A 27 0.08 5.10 22.26
CA PHE A 27 0.53 5.55 20.93
C PHE A 27 0.58 7.10 20.84
N ILE A 28 -0.48 7.80 21.24
CA ILE A 28 -0.57 9.27 21.14
C ILE A 28 0.46 9.96 22.05
N PHE A 29 0.72 9.43 23.25
CA PHE A 29 1.71 9.97 24.16
C PHE A 29 3.16 9.49 23.89
N SER A 30 3.33 8.59 22.89
CA SER A 30 4.68 8.22 22.45
C SER A 30 5.35 9.39 21.73
N ASN A 31 6.68 9.34 21.62
CA ASN A 31 7.45 10.29 20.82
C ASN A 31 7.58 9.89 19.34
N ASP A 32 6.86 8.85 18.91
CA ASP A 32 6.90 8.38 17.53
C ASP A 32 5.95 9.20 16.65
N THR A 33 6.51 10.15 15.92
CA THR A 33 5.78 10.91 14.91
C THR A 33 5.79 10.22 13.54
N LYS A 34 6.67 9.23 13.31
CA LYS A 34 6.81 8.59 11.99
C LYS A 34 5.55 7.81 11.62
N ILE A 35 5.08 6.95 12.53
CA ILE A 35 3.88 6.13 12.31
C ILE A 35 2.64 7.01 12.19
N LEU A 36 2.51 8.03 13.06
CA LEU A 36 1.40 8.98 12.98
C LEU A 36 1.42 9.75 11.66
N GLY A 37 2.58 10.24 11.23
CA GLY A 37 2.72 10.94 9.96
C GLY A 37 2.37 10.05 8.75
N LYS A 38 2.82 8.79 8.73
CA LYS A 38 2.45 7.84 7.67
C LYS A 38 0.93 7.61 7.64
N LEU A 39 0.28 7.51 8.79
CA LEU A 39 -1.18 7.38 8.90
C LEU A 39 -1.91 8.62 8.35
N LEU A 40 -1.45 9.83 8.71
CA LEU A 40 -2.05 11.09 8.26
C LEU A 40 -1.90 11.27 6.75
N HIS A 41 -0.73 11.02 6.17
CA HIS A 41 -0.53 11.08 4.72
C HIS A 41 -1.37 10.04 3.97
N ARG A 42 -1.51 8.81 4.48
CA ARG A 42 -2.44 7.83 3.91
C ARG A 42 -3.88 8.34 3.91
N TYR A 43 -4.30 9.02 4.98
CA TYR A 43 -5.62 9.63 5.05
C TYR A 43 -5.78 10.78 4.04
N ASP A 44 -4.77 11.64 3.91
CA ASP A 44 -4.82 12.76 2.97
C ASP A 44 -4.99 12.28 1.52
N PHE A 45 -4.23 11.28 1.10
CA PHE A 45 -4.38 10.67 -0.24
C PHE A 45 -5.72 9.96 -0.40
N PHE A 46 -6.17 9.22 0.60
CA PHE A 46 -7.49 8.62 0.61
C PHE A 46 -8.60 9.67 0.48
N SER A 47 -8.51 10.75 1.24
CA SER A 47 -9.48 11.85 1.23
C SER A 47 -9.61 12.51 -0.15
N GLN A 48 -8.48 12.68 -0.86
CA GLN A 48 -8.45 13.23 -2.23
C GLN A 48 -9.09 12.27 -3.24
N THR A 49 -8.96 10.94 -3.04
CA THR A 49 -9.30 9.94 -4.06
C THR A 49 -10.58 9.14 -3.74
N ARG A 50 -11.15 9.28 -2.56
CA ARG A 50 -12.32 8.47 -2.13
C ARG A 50 -13.55 8.60 -3.03
N HIS A 51 -13.70 9.73 -3.71
CA HIS A 51 -14.81 10.01 -4.64
C HIS A 51 -14.49 9.63 -6.09
N ILE A 52 -13.27 9.23 -6.39
CA ILE A 52 -12.87 8.75 -7.71
C ILE A 52 -13.27 7.28 -7.83
N PRO A 53 -13.93 6.85 -8.90
CA PRO A 53 -14.20 5.43 -9.15
C PRO A 53 -12.91 4.61 -9.18
N GLY A 54 -13.04 3.30 -8.91
CA GLY A 54 -11.90 2.38 -8.91
C GLY A 54 -11.36 2.09 -7.51
N ASP A 55 -10.45 1.15 -7.45
CA ASP A 55 -9.94 0.55 -6.23
C ASP A 55 -8.69 1.28 -5.71
N ILE A 56 -8.31 0.94 -4.49
CA ILE A 56 -7.01 1.30 -3.91
C ILE A 56 -6.07 0.12 -4.13
N VAL A 57 -4.88 0.39 -4.64
CA VAL A 57 -3.84 -0.62 -4.84
C VAL A 57 -2.64 -0.29 -3.98
N GLU A 58 -2.16 -1.28 -3.24
CA GLU A 58 -0.87 -1.23 -2.52
C GLU A 58 0.06 -2.27 -3.13
N VAL A 59 1.22 -1.83 -3.59
CA VAL A 59 2.31 -2.69 -4.07
C VAL A 59 3.43 -2.63 -3.04
N GLY A 60 3.67 -3.76 -2.38
CA GLY A 60 4.47 -3.82 -1.16
C GLY A 60 3.57 -3.75 0.08
N VAL A 61 3.01 -4.89 0.46
CA VAL A 61 2.06 -5.01 1.61
C VAL A 61 2.78 -5.27 2.92
N PHE A 62 3.91 -5.98 2.85
CA PHE A 62 4.73 -6.35 3.99
C PHE A 62 3.93 -7.09 5.08
N LYS A 63 3.61 -6.42 6.21
CA LYS A 63 2.85 -6.97 7.34
C LYS A 63 1.37 -6.58 7.34
N GLY A 64 0.88 -5.92 6.28
CA GLY A 64 -0.54 -5.61 6.05
C GLY A 64 -1.05 -4.31 6.67
N SER A 65 -0.19 -3.46 7.26
CA SER A 65 -0.65 -2.24 7.93
C SER A 65 -1.33 -1.24 6.99
N GLY A 66 -0.90 -1.15 5.72
CA GLY A 66 -1.52 -0.30 4.71
C GLY A 66 -2.90 -0.80 4.33
N ILE A 67 -3.01 -2.08 3.98
CA ILE A 67 -4.29 -2.74 3.68
C ILE A 67 -5.29 -2.54 4.82
N ALA A 68 -4.85 -2.78 6.07
CA ALA A 68 -5.67 -2.59 7.27
C ALA A 68 -6.15 -1.14 7.41
N THR A 69 -5.26 -0.18 7.20
CA THR A 69 -5.57 1.25 7.30
C THR A 69 -6.59 1.68 6.25
N PHE A 70 -6.36 1.33 4.97
CA PHE A 70 -7.27 1.67 3.89
C PHE A 70 -8.61 0.96 4.01
N SER A 71 -8.64 -0.29 4.49
CA SER A 71 -9.89 -1.00 4.77
C SER A 71 -10.72 -0.26 5.80
N LYS A 72 -10.12 0.21 6.90
CA LYS A 72 -10.80 1.03 7.91
C LYS A 72 -11.31 2.36 7.33
N PHE A 73 -10.51 3.03 6.49
CA PHE A 73 -10.96 4.27 5.86
C PHE A 73 -12.16 4.05 4.94
N VAL A 74 -12.16 2.97 4.14
CA VAL A 74 -13.30 2.64 3.28
C VAL A 74 -14.53 2.33 4.12
N ASP A 75 -14.41 1.56 5.20
CA ASP A 75 -15.54 1.24 6.07
C ASP A 75 -16.10 2.46 6.79
N ILE A 76 -15.26 3.42 7.19
CA ILE A 76 -15.70 4.65 7.88
C ILE A 76 -16.33 5.64 6.91
N TYR A 77 -15.70 5.89 5.75
CA TYR A 77 -16.07 7.00 4.87
C TYR A 77 -16.86 6.59 3.63
N CYS A 78 -16.75 5.32 3.20
CA CYS A 78 -17.37 4.80 1.99
C CYS A 78 -18.00 3.40 2.19
N PRO A 79 -18.77 3.15 3.27
CA PRO A 79 -19.22 1.80 3.65
C PRO A 79 -20.05 1.12 2.56
N ASN A 80 -20.78 1.88 1.76
CA ASN A 80 -21.65 1.39 0.69
C ASN A 80 -20.99 1.39 -0.70
N SER A 81 -19.70 1.75 -0.80
CA SER A 81 -19.00 1.72 -2.09
C SER A 81 -18.57 0.30 -2.45
N ASN A 82 -18.37 0.06 -3.76
CA ASN A 82 -17.76 -1.17 -4.26
C ASN A 82 -16.21 -1.10 -4.24
N LYS A 83 -15.63 -0.05 -3.69
CA LYS A 83 -14.18 0.17 -3.64
C LYS A 83 -13.52 -0.95 -2.84
N GLN A 84 -12.53 -1.60 -3.45
CA GLN A 84 -11.72 -2.63 -2.82
C GLN A 84 -10.29 -2.15 -2.59
N ILE A 85 -9.57 -2.83 -1.72
CA ILE A 85 -8.14 -2.64 -1.49
C ILE A 85 -7.42 -3.87 -2.02
N ILE A 86 -6.58 -3.69 -3.03
CA ILE A 86 -5.84 -4.79 -3.68
C ILE A 86 -4.38 -4.67 -3.29
N GLY A 87 -3.87 -5.67 -2.59
CA GLY A 87 -2.48 -5.73 -2.15
C GLY A 87 -1.66 -6.73 -2.95
N PHE A 88 -0.50 -6.32 -3.44
CA PHE A 88 0.48 -7.17 -4.11
C PHE A 88 1.75 -7.24 -3.29
N ASP A 89 2.21 -8.44 -2.97
CA ASP A 89 3.50 -8.69 -2.32
C ASP A 89 3.96 -10.12 -2.63
N ILE A 90 5.22 -10.38 -2.40
CA ILE A 90 5.76 -11.74 -2.56
C ILE A 90 5.16 -12.69 -1.53
N PHE A 91 4.89 -12.22 -0.29
CA PHE A 91 4.34 -12.95 0.87
C PHE A 91 5.08 -14.26 1.22
N ASP A 92 6.22 -14.49 0.62
CA ASP A 92 7.04 -15.68 0.82
C ASP A 92 8.49 -15.22 1.07
N PRO A 93 8.98 -15.30 2.31
CA PRO A 93 10.32 -14.87 2.67
C PRO A 93 11.45 -15.58 1.91
N GLU A 94 11.30 -16.89 1.60
CA GLU A 94 12.31 -17.63 0.85
C GLU A 94 12.31 -17.24 -0.64
N LYS A 95 11.13 -17.08 -1.24
CA LYS A 95 11.02 -16.57 -2.61
C LYS A 95 11.51 -15.11 -2.70
N SER A 96 11.25 -14.27 -1.68
CA SER A 96 11.76 -12.91 -1.63
C SER A 96 13.28 -12.86 -1.79
N GLN A 97 14.01 -13.72 -1.09
CA GLN A 97 15.47 -13.78 -1.19
C GLN A 97 15.92 -14.17 -2.61
N LYS A 98 15.29 -15.19 -3.23
CA LYS A 98 15.61 -15.63 -4.58
C LYS A 98 15.29 -14.58 -5.65
N ILE A 99 14.18 -13.86 -5.48
CA ILE A 99 13.75 -12.79 -6.39
C ILE A 99 14.72 -11.61 -6.30
N LEU A 100 15.14 -11.28 -5.08
CA LEU A 100 16.09 -10.19 -4.80
C LEU A 100 17.48 -10.42 -5.47
N GLU A 101 17.83 -11.67 -5.82
CA GLU A 101 19.03 -11.94 -6.59
C GLU A 101 19.05 -11.32 -7.99
N LYS A 102 17.90 -10.95 -8.52
CA LYS A 102 17.78 -10.23 -9.80
C LYS A 102 18.08 -8.73 -9.68
N ASP A 103 18.11 -8.19 -8.47
CA ASP A 103 18.21 -6.76 -8.20
C ASP A 103 19.68 -6.32 -7.98
N ALA A 104 19.94 -5.03 -7.98
CA ALA A 104 21.26 -4.47 -7.78
C ALA A 104 21.82 -4.80 -6.38
N SER A 105 23.15 -4.90 -6.27
CA SER A 105 23.83 -5.27 -5.00
C SER A 105 23.47 -4.36 -3.83
N ASN A 106 23.29 -3.05 -4.08
CA ASN A 106 22.89 -2.10 -3.06
C ASN A 106 21.47 -2.40 -2.57
N ASP A 107 20.52 -2.66 -3.49
CA ASP A 107 19.13 -2.98 -3.19
C ASP A 107 19.02 -4.25 -2.37
N LYS A 108 19.77 -5.31 -2.73
CA LYS A 108 19.87 -6.53 -1.93
C LYS A 108 20.29 -6.24 -0.48
N THR A 109 21.31 -5.41 -0.32
CA THR A 109 21.83 -5.05 1.00
C THR A 109 20.78 -4.30 1.83
N GLN A 110 20.10 -3.32 1.23
CA GLN A 110 19.08 -2.54 1.93
C GLN A 110 17.86 -3.40 2.28
N MET A 111 17.35 -4.20 1.34
CA MET A 111 16.21 -5.09 1.60
C MET A 111 16.51 -6.15 2.64
N ASN A 112 17.72 -6.71 2.67
CA ASN A 112 18.15 -7.62 3.73
C ASN A 112 18.16 -6.93 5.10
N ASN A 113 18.56 -5.66 5.17
CA ASN A 113 18.48 -4.87 6.40
C ASN A 113 17.04 -4.62 6.84
N VAL A 114 16.09 -4.44 5.91
CA VAL A 114 14.66 -4.32 6.23
C VAL A 114 14.13 -5.66 6.77
N TYR A 115 14.38 -6.73 6.05
CA TYR A 115 13.86 -8.06 6.40
C TYR A 115 14.44 -8.62 7.71
N SER A 116 15.69 -8.30 8.04
CA SER A 116 16.31 -8.76 9.31
C SER A 116 15.66 -8.17 10.58
N ARG A 117 14.82 -7.14 10.45
CA ARG A 117 14.16 -6.48 11.59
C ARG A 117 12.81 -7.09 11.95
N VAL A 118 12.35 -8.07 11.18
CA VAL A 118 11.01 -8.64 11.34
C VAL A 118 11.07 -10.17 11.23
N SER A 119 10.12 -10.83 11.91
CA SER A 119 9.96 -12.26 11.76
C SER A 119 9.48 -12.64 10.36
N ASN A 120 9.99 -13.73 9.83
CA ASN A 120 9.57 -14.27 8.55
C ASN A 120 8.09 -14.71 8.58
N GLU A 121 7.66 -15.29 9.72
CA GLU A 121 6.29 -15.75 9.92
C GLU A 121 5.27 -14.61 9.79
N ASP A 122 5.64 -13.39 10.19
CA ASP A 122 4.77 -12.21 10.10
C ASP A 122 4.50 -11.70 8.67
N ARG A 123 5.30 -12.16 7.69
CA ARG A 123 5.26 -11.69 6.30
C ARG A 123 4.63 -12.69 5.33
N THR A 124 4.06 -13.80 5.83
CA THR A 124 3.34 -14.76 5.00
C THR A 124 1.93 -14.28 4.68
N ILE A 125 1.36 -14.76 3.58
CA ILE A 125 0.00 -14.39 3.18
C ILE A 125 -1.03 -14.85 4.23
N GLU A 126 -0.78 -16.01 4.86
CA GLU A 126 -1.63 -16.56 5.91
C GLU A 126 -1.63 -15.65 7.14
N ALA A 127 -0.45 -15.22 7.61
CA ALA A 127 -0.32 -14.37 8.78
C ALA A 127 -0.95 -12.98 8.55
N VAL A 128 -0.82 -12.43 7.34
CA VAL A 128 -1.46 -11.15 7.00
C VAL A 128 -2.96 -11.30 6.90
N ASN A 129 -3.47 -12.35 6.23
CA ASN A 129 -4.90 -12.64 6.16
C ASN A 129 -5.51 -12.85 7.54
N GLU A 130 -4.87 -13.62 8.42
CA GLU A 130 -5.34 -13.84 9.78
C GLU A 130 -5.51 -12.51 10.54
N LYS A 131 -4.53 -11.62 10.47
CA LYS A 131 -4.62 -10.30 11.11
C LYS A 131 -5.75 -9.45 10.53
N LEU A 132 -5.95 -9.47 9.21
CA LEU A 132 -7.00 -8.73 8.52
C LEU A 132 -8.38 -9.31 8.82
N ASP A 133 -8.52 -10.63 8.85
CA ASP A 133 -9.78 -11.31 9.18
C ASP A 133 -10.19 -11.05 10.64
N ASN A 134 -9.22 -10.99 11.56
CA ASN A 134 -9.46 -10.67 12.98
C ASN A 134 -9.95 -9.23 13.20
N MET A 135 -9.78 -8.32 12.23
CA MET A 135 -10.37 -6.97 12.32
C MET A 135 -11.90 -6.98 12.23
N CYS A 136 -12.52 -8.08 11.78
CA CYS A 136 -13.98 -8.23 11.63
C CYS A 136 -14.65 -7.12 10.79
N LEU A 137 -13.90 -6.50 9.88
CA LEU A 137 -14.41 -5.51 8.94
C LEU A 137 -15.08 -6.18 7.74
N ASN A 138 -15.85 -5.40 6.97
CA ASN A 138 -16.33 -5.88 5.67
C ASN A 138 -15.11 -6.25 4.81
N LYS A 139 -15.04 -7.51 4.35
CA LYS A 139 -13.89 -8.01 3.56
C LYS A 139 -13.83 -7.35 2.18
N LYS A 140 -13.37 -6.11 2.14
CA LYS A 140 -13.14 -5.33 0.92
C LYS A 140 -11.68 -5.32 0.50
N TYR A 141 -10.94 -6.36 0.83
CA TYR A 141 -9.54 -6.50 0.43
C TYR A 141 -9.30 -7.81 -0.32
N LYS A 142 -8.27 -7.80 -1.14
CA LYS A 142 -7.73 -8.99 -1.82
C LYS A 142 -6.20 -8.91 -1.80
N LEU A 143 -5.55 -9.97 -1.36
CA LEU A 143 -4.10 -10.11 -1.41
C LEU A 143 -3.70 -11.00 -2.59
N ILE A 144 -2.64 -10.63 -3.29
CA ILE A 144 -2.10 -11.34 -4.45
C ILE A 144 -0.63 -11.64 -4.19
N GLU A 145 -0.35 -12.92 -4.00
CA GLU A 145 1.00 -13.43 -3.71
C GLU A 145 1.83 -13.58 -4.99
N GLY A 146 3.05 -13.09 -4.95
CA GLY A 146 4.10 -13.34 -5.95
C GLY A 146 4.82 -12.10 -6.43
N ASP A 147 5.82 -12.31 -7.31
CA ASP A 147 6.57 -11.23 -7.95
C ASP A 147 5.64 -10.42 -8.87
N VAL A 148 5.59 -9.12 -8.65
CA VAL A 148 4.74 -8.18 -9.41
C VAL A 148 5.01 -8.19 -10.91
N GLU A 149 6.22 -8.58 -11.33
CA GLU A 149 6.56 -8.79 -12.74
C GLU A 149 5.64 -9.81 -13.41
N ASN A 150 5.18 -10.82 -12.66
CA ASN A 150 4.33 -11.90 -13.14
C ASN A 150 2.87 -11.72 -12.73
N THR A 151 2.61 -11.30 -11.50
CA THR A 151 1.26 -11.25 -10.94
C THR A 151 0.43 -10.10 -11.49
N LEU A 152 1.04 -8.93 -11.76
CA LEU A 152 0.31 -7.79 -12.31
C LEU A 152 -0.25 -8.05 -13.72
N PRO A 153 0.55 -8.52 -14.71
CA PRO A 153 -0.02 -8.81 -16.02
C PRO A 153 -1.11 -9.88 -15.97
N GLN A 154 -0.93 -10.93 -15.17
CA GLN A 154 -1.94 -11.97 -15.02
C GLN A 154 -3.24 -11.42 -14.42
N PHE A 155 -3.13 -10.64 -13.33
CA PHE A 155 -4.27 -9.99 -12.69
C PHE A 155 -5.05 -9.09 -13.68
N LEU A 156 -4.36 -8.34 -14.52
CA LEU A 156 -4.99 -7.45 -15.48
C LEU A 156 -5.69 -8.19 -16.63
N ILE A 157 -5.18 -9.36 -17.04
CA ILE A 157 -5.85 -10.25 -18.01
C ILE A 157 -7.17 -10.75 -17.41
N GLU A 158 -7.16 -11.17 -16.15
CA GLU A 158 -8.35 -11.67 -15.45
C GLU A 158 -9.35 -10.57 -15.11
N ASN A 159 -8.89 -9.32 -14.99
CA ASN A 159 -9.68 -8.17 -14.56
C ASN A 159 -9.59 -7.01 -15.58
N PRO A 160 -10.09 -7.17 -16.83
CA PRO A 160 -9.90 -6.17 -17.90
C PRO A 160 -10.56 -4.81 -17.59
N GLY A 161 -11.62 -4.81 -16.80
CA GLY A 161 -12.33 -3.60 -16.35
C GLY A 161 -11.71 -2.89 -15.14
N PHE A 162 -10.62 -3.42 -14.56
CA PHE A 162 -9.98 -2.89 -13.36
C PHE A 162 -9.54 -1.43 -13.53
N ARG A 163 -9.87 -0.60 -12.55
CA ARG A 163 -9.48 0.82 -12.48
C ARG A 163 -9.02 1.16 -11.08
N ILE A 164 -8.14 2.14 -11.00
CA ILE A 164 -7.45 2.55 -9.77
C ILE A 164 -7.75 4.01 -9.48
N SER A 165 -8.20 4.29 -8.26
CA SER A 165 -8.32 5.65 -7.73
C SER A 165 -7.05 6.08 -7.01
N MET A 166 -6.35 5.14 -6.33
CA MET A 166 -5.09 5.40 -5.64
C MET A 166 -4.16 4.21 -5.81
N LEU A 167 -2.93 4.47 -6.23
CA LEU A 167 -1.84 3.50 -6.33
C LEU A 167 -0.76 3.89 -5.32
N TYR A 168 -0.53 3.04 -4.33
CA TYR A 168 0.50 3.22 -3.31
C TYR A 168 1.64 2.22 -3.59
N ILE A 169 2.84 2.72 -3.86
CA ILE A 169 4.03 1.92 -4.17
C ILE A 169 4.97 2.01 -2.96
N ASP A 170 5.22 0.87 -2.30
CA ASP A 170 6.02 0.74 -1.08
C ASP A 170 6.90 -0.52 -1.21
N VAL A 171 7.74 -0.52 -2.24
CA VAL A 171 8.62 -1.67 -2.58
C VAL A 171 10.11 -1.33 -2.57
N ASP A 172 10.45 -0.08 -2.26
CA ASP A 172 11.78 0.44 -1.97
C ASP A 172 12.78 0.43 -3.15
N ILE A 173 12.66 -0.49 -4.12
CA ILE A 173 13.69 -0.77 -5.12
C ILE A 173 13.18 -0.62 -6.57
N GLU A 174 14.12 -0.43 -7.50
CA GLU A 174 13.86 -0.05 -8.89
C GLU A 174 12.93 -0.99 -9.64
N ARG A 175 13.27 -2.29 -9.70
CA ARG A 175 12.60 -3.26 -10.58
C ARG A 175 11.09 -3.42 -10.27
N PRO A 176 10.66 -3.68 -9.02
CA PRO A 176 9.23 -3.79 -8.73
C PRO A 176 8.50 -2.44 -8.86
N THR A 177 9.15 -1.30 -8.56
CA THR A 177 8.57 0.04 -8.79
C THR A 177 8.31 0.28 -10.27
N TYR A 178 9.29 0.01 -11.13
CA TYR A 178 9.12 0.10 -12.59
C TYR A 178 7.98 -0.79 -13.08
N ASN A 179 7.94 -2.06 -12.64
CA ASN A 179 6.89 -2.99 -13.05
C ASN A 179 5.50 -2.56 -12.56
N ALA A 180 5.38 -2.03 -11.34
CA ALA A 180 4.13 -1.48 -10.83
C ALA A 180 3.61 -0.35 -11.76
N LEU A 181 4.46 0.60 -12.09
CA LEU A 181 4.10 1.69 -13.01
C LEU A 181 3.80 1.18 -14.42
N LYS A 182 4.62 0.27 -14.97
CA LYS A 182 4.46 -0.30 -16.30
C LYS A 182 3.07 -0.92 -16.51
N TYR A 183 2.58 -1.65 -15.55
CA TYR A 183 1.32 -2.37 -15.67
C TYR A 183 0.11 -1.57 -15.14
N LEU A 184 0.29 -0.75 -14.13
CA LEU A 184 -0.84 -0.10 -13.44
C LEU A 184 -1.06 1.36 -13.84
N TRP A 185 -0.08 2.05 -14.42
CA TRP A 185 -0.21 3.46 -14.82
C TRP A 185 -1.47 3.74 -15.63
N ASP A 186 -1.74 2.95 -16.66
CA ASP A 186 -2.89 3.16 -17.55
C ASP A 186 -4.23 2.75 -16.89
N ARG A 187 -4.20 2.16 -15.71
CA ARG A 187 -5.37 1.81 -14.90
C ARG A 187 -5.73 2.89 -13.89
N VAL A 188 -4.80 3.77 -13.54
CA VAL A 188 -5.08 4.92 -12.67
C VAL A 188 -5.93 5.92 -13.42
N LEU A 189 -7.07 6.28 -12.86
CA LEU A 189 -8.00 7.25 -13.45
C LEU A 189 -7.48 8.68 -13.30
N PRO A 190 -7.91 9.60 -14.20
CA PRO A 190 -7.65 11.04 -14.01
C PRO A 190 -8.08 11.54 -12.63
N GLY A 191 -7.23 12.34 -11.99
CA GLY A 191 -7.40 12.77 -10.61
C GLY A 191 -6.94 11.75 -9.56
N GLY A 192 -6.71 10.49 -9.95
CA GLY A 192 -6.15 9.47 -9.08
C GLY A 192 -4.72 9.81 -8.64
N VAL A 193 -4.35 9.35 -7.47
CA VAL A 193 -3.05 9.64 -6.86
C VAL A 193 -2.16 8.42 -6.95
N ILE A 194 -0.90 8.65 -7.32
CA ILE A 194 0.17 7.64 -7.26
C ILE A 194 1.18 8.11 -6.21
N VAL A 195 1.41 7.27 -5.21
CA VAL A 195 2.25 7.58 -4.04
C VAL A 195 3.49 6.71 -4.09
N PHE A 196 4.63 7.31 -3.76
CA PHE A 196 5.93 6.66 -3.66
C PHE A 196 6.43 6.79 -2.21
N ASP A 197 6.69 5.65 -1.56
CA ASP A 197 7.03 5.66 -0.14
C ASP A 197 8.46 6.19 0.10
N GLU A 198 9.44 5.79 -0.73
CA GLU A 198 10.86 6.06 -0.49
C GLU A 198 11.55 6.81 -1.66
N TYR A 199 10.82 7.54 -2.50
CA TYR A 199 11.38 8.23 -3.69
C TYR A 199 12.57 9.14 -3.38
N GLU A 200 12.53 9.89 -2.28
CA GLU A 200 13.61 10.82 -1.90
C GLU A 200 14.70 10.15 -1.04
N TYR A 201 14.53 8.88 -0.67
CA TYR A 201 15.47 8.22 0.23
C TYR A 201 16.62 7.60 -0.57
N HIS A 202 17.76 8.30 -0.58
CA HIS A 202 18.93 8.01 -1.42
C HIS A 202 19.57 6.61 -1.27
N LYS A 203 19.19 5.82 -0.28
CA LYS A 203 19.69 4.44 -0.11
C LYS A 203 18.87 3.40 -0.87
N PHE A 204 17.66 3.74 -1.25
CA PHE A 204 16.80 2.89 -2.07
C PHE A 204 16.80 3.37 -3.53
N SER A 205 16.46 2.48 -4.45
CA SER A 205 16.43 2.76 -5.89
C SER A 205 15.03 3.00 -6.45
N GLU A 206 14.03 3.25 -5.60
CA GLU A 206 12.65 3.49 -6.03
C GLU A 206 12.57 4.61 -7.08
N SER A 207 13.27 5.73 -6.87
CA SER A 207 13.34 6.84 -7.82
C SER A 207 13.84 6.42 -9.21
N CYS A 208 14.82 5.51 -9.28
CA CYS A 208 15.31 5.00 -10.55
C CYS A 208 14.21 4.28 -11.35
N GLY A 209 13.39 3.46 -10.68
CA GLY A 209 12.25 2.79 -11.32
C GLY A 209 11.20 3.76 -11.85
N VAL A 210 10.91 4.80 -11.08
CA VAL A 210 10.00 5.88 -11.49
C VAL A 210 10.53 6.61 -12.71
N GLU A 211 11.76 7.09 -12.66
CA GLU A 211 12.38 7.88 -13.74
C GLU A 211 12.56 7.07 -15.02
N THR A 212 12.96 5.80 -14.91
CA THR A 212 13.07 4.88 -16.05
C THR A 212 11.73 4.72 -16.75
N PHE A 213 10.65 4.49 -15.99
CA PHE A 213 9.31 4.35 -16.56
C PHE A 213 8.87 5.60 -17.33
N PHE A 214 9.00 6.80 -16.73
CA PHE A 214 8.56 8.04 -17.36
C PHE A 214 9.40 8.40 -18.59
N LYS A 215 10.71 8.13 -18.54
CA LYS A 215 11.62 8.32 -19.67
C LYS A 215 11.27 7.42 -20.85
N GLU A 216 11.04 6.13 -20.63
CA GLU A 216 10.68 5.17 -21.68
C GLU A 216 9.34 5.49 -22.33
N ARG A 217 8.37 5.90 -21.51
CA ARG A 217 7.02 6.28 -21.99
C ARG A 217 6.96 7.70 -22.56
N GLN A 218 8.05 8.46 -22.47
CA GLN A 218 8.12 9.89 -22.90
C GLN A 218 7.00 10.75 -22.26
N LEU A 219 6.64 10.41 -21.04
CA LEU A 219 5.59 11.11 -20.28
C LEU A 219 6.21 12.22 -19.44
N LYS A 220 5.54 13.37 -19.42
CA LYS A 220 5.80 14.39 -18.41
C LYS A 220 5.05 14.05 -17.14
N PHE A 221 5.67 14.28 -16.00
CA PHE A 221 5.04 14.09 -14.71
C PHE A 221 5.38 15.25 -13.77
N ASN A 222 4.44 15.57 -12.89
CA ASN A 222 4.60 16.61 -11.89
C ASN A 222 4.64 15.94 -10.51
N LEU A 223 5.84 15.60 -10.08
CA LEU A 223 6.07 15.01 -8.77
C LEU A 223 6.01 16.08 -7.69
N LYS A 224 5.33 15.77 -6.59
CA LYS A 224 5.19 16.63 -5.42
C LYS A 224 5.81 15.92 -4.22
N SER A 225 6.59 16.65 -3.42
CA SER A 225 7.06 16.15 -2.13
C SER A 225 5.93 16.17 -1.11
N THR A 226 5.91 15.19 -0.23
CA THR A 226 5.05 15.19 0.97
C THR A 226 5.65 16.04 2.08
N ASN A 227 6.94 16.40 1.99
CA ASN A 227 7.74 16.97 3.06
C ASN A 227 7.79 16.05 4.30
N TRP A 228 7.64 14.75 4.11
CA TRP A 228 7.68 13.73 5.15
C TRP A 228 8.63 12.59 4.77
N MET A 229 9.05 11.81 5.76
CA MET A 229 10.07 10.79 5.59
C MET A 229 9.58 9.48 4.93
N ALA A 230 8.27 9.21 4.97
CA ALA A 230 7.59 8.06 4.32
C ALA A 230 6.07 8.21 4.49
N PRO A 231 5.28 8.36 3.43
CA PRO A 231 5.70 8.47 2.04
C PRO A 231 6.42 9.78 1.73
N THR A 232 7.35 9.76 0.77
CA THR A 232 8.17 10.93 0.44
C THR A 232 7.62 11.76 -0.71
N ALA A 233 6.98 11.11 -1.70
CA ALA A 233 6.54 11.79 -2.92
C ALA A 233 5.23 11.22 -3.46
N TYR A 234 4.54 12.03 -4.28
CA TYR A 234 3.33 11.61 -4.98
C TYR A 234 3.13 12.43 -6.26
N LEU A 235 2.27 11.92 -7.12
CA LEU A 235 1.73 12.65 -8.25
C LEU A 235 0.23 12.42 -8.39
N VAL A 236 -0.45 13.38 -9.01
CA VAL A 236 -1.86 13.26 -9.40
C VAL A 236 -1.92 12.98 -10.89
N LYS A 237 -2.63 11.92 -11.29
CA LYS A 237 -2.81 11.58 -12.70
C LYS A 237 -3.61 12.67 -13.40
N GLU A 238 -2.99 13.31 -14.37
CA GLU A 238 -3.68 14.30 -15.20
C GLU A 238 -4.58 13.61 -16.24
N SER A 239 -5.63 14.31 -16.70
CA SER A 239 -6.37 13.88 -17.88
C SER A 239 -5.46 14.00 -19.11
N LEU A 240 -5.50 12.98 -19.97
CA LEU A 240 -4.85 12.99 -21.28
C LEU A 240 -5.42 14.09 -22.15
#